data_e85cbba1d39f5e82365d553a7a9b8bb8
#
_entry.id   e85cbba1d39f5e82365d553a7a9b8bb8
#
_cell.length_a   1.000
_cell.length_b   1.000
_cell.length_c   1.000
_cell.angle_alpha   90.00
_cell.angle_beta   90.00
_cell.angle_gamma   90.00
#
_symmetry.space_group_name_H-M   'P 1'
#
loop_
_entity.id
_entity.type
_entity.pdbx_description
1 polymer ?
#
loop_
_entity_poly.entity_id
_entity_poly.type
_entity_poly.pdbx_seq_one_letter_code
_entity_poly.pdbx_strand_id
1 'polypeptide(L)'
;MTVQEINKQIYRMELKWKIKPFEALTVNELYDLLQLRSEIFVVEQNCVYLDLDGKDKKALHLIGEYEGKIVAYSRLFDAGISFDNASIGRVVVDANYRDKKFGHDLMREAVAQIQSNFGKDKITIGAQLYLKKFYESHGFVQTSEMYLEDDIPHIEMIRE
;
A
#
# COMPACT_ATOMS: atom_id res chain seq x y z
N MET A 1 23.27 -9.15 -25.18
CA MET A 1 22.60 -7.97 -24.56
C MET A 1 23.67 -7.05 -23.98
N THR A 2 23.66 -5.79 -24.38
CA THR A 2 24.65 -4.81 -23.92
C THR A 2 24.28 -4.32 -22.51
N VAL A 3 25.27 -3.78 -21.78
CA VAL A 3 25.04 -3.15 -20.44
C VAL A 3 23.99 -2.04 -20.54
N GLN A 4 23.93 -1.32 -21.65
CA GLN A 4 22.94 -0.27 -21.91
C GLN A 4 21.52 -0.86 -22.09
N GLU A 5 21.40 -2.01 -22.75
CA GLU A 5 20.11 -2.70 -22.92
C GLU A 5 19.65 -3.32 -21.61
N ILE A 6 20.56 -3.89 -20.80
CA ILE A 6 20.27 -4.38 -19.46
C ILE A 6 19.82 -3.23 -18.57
N ASN A 7 20.53 -2.10 -18.55
CA ASN A 7 20.16 -0.92 -17.79
C ASN A 7 18.82 -0.34 -18.24
N LYS A 8 18.54 -0.33 -19.54
CA LYS A 8 17.26 0.13 -20.11
C LYS A 8 16.11 -0.81 -19.76
N GLN A 9 16.38 -2.12 -19.64
CA GLN A 9 15.41 -3.13 -19.24
C GLN A 9 15.14 -3.07 -17.72
N ILE A 10 16.17 -2.84 -16.91
CA ILE A 10 16.04 -2.59 -15.46
C ILE A 10 15.26 -1.30 -15.23
N TYR A 11 15.56 -0.23 -15.96
CA TYR A 11 14.82 1.05 -15.88
C TYR A 11 13.34 0.92 -16.27
N ARG A 12 13.01 -0.01 -17.18
CA ARG A 12 11.62 -0.30 -17.58
C ARG A 12 10.83 -1.11 -16.56
N MET A 13 11.50 -1.73 -15.57
CA MET A 13 10.87 -2.57 -14.54
C MET A 13 10.66 -1.83 -13.22
N GLU A 14 11.08 -0.58 -13.10
CA GLU A 14 10.91 0.22 -11.90
C GLU A 14 9.59 0.99 -11.93
N LEU A 15 8.94 1.04 -10.75
CA LEU A 15 7.79 1.89 -10.53
C LEU A 15 8.20 3.35 -10.39
N LYS A 16 7.42 4.23 -10.98
CA LYS A 16 7.51 5.66 -10.71
C LYS A 16 6.60 5.98 -9.52
N TRP A 17 7.18 6.51 -8.47
CA TRP A 17 6.46 6.82 -7.24
C TRP A 17 5.96 8.26 -7.22
N LYS A 18 4.73 8.42 -6.72
CA LYS A 18 4.14 9.72 -6.37
C LYS A 18 3.57 9.63 -4.97
N ILE A 19 3.74 10.68 -4.19
CA ILE A 19 3.11 10.82 -2.87
C ILE A 19 2.33 12.14 -2.85
N LYS A 20 1.03 12.07 -2.57
CA LYS A 20 0.14 13.23 -2.62
C LYS A 20 -0.86 13.23 -1.47
N PRO A 21 -1.11 14.38 -0.83
CA PRO A 21 -2.29 14.55 -0.01
C PRO A 21 -3.55 14.49 -0.88
N PHE A 22 -4.70 14.25 -0.26
CA PHE A 22 -5.97 14.08 -0.97
C PHE A 22 -6.28 15.25 -1.91
N GLU A 23 -6.08 16.48 -1.44
CA GLU A 23 -6.40 17.69 -2.21
C GLU A 23 -5.51 17.88 -3.44
N ALA A 24 -4.34 17.26 -3.47
CA ALA A 24 -3.41 17.34 -4.61
C ALA A 24 -3.65 16.25 -5.65
N LEU A 25 -4.51 15.26 -5.38
CA LEU A 25 -4.87 14.25 -6.35
C LEU A 25 -5.67 14.88 -7.50
N THR A 26 -5.32 14.52 -8.73
CA THR A 26 -6.18 14.83 -9.87
C THR A 26 -7.44 13.96 -9.84
N VAL A 27 -8.47 14.39 -10.53
CA VAL A 27 -9.70 13.58 -10.65
C VAL A 27 -9.42 12.21 -11.26
N ASN A 28 -8.54 12.14 -12.26
CA ASN A 28 -8.14 10.89 -12.88
C ASN A 28 -7.35 9.99 -11.92
N GLU A 29 -6.39 10.54 -11.18
CA GLU A 29 -5.64 9.79 -10.16
C GLU A 29 -6.58 9.22 -9.10
N LEU A 30 -7.50 10.02 -8.59
CA LEU A 30 -8.47 9.57 -7.61
C LEU A 30 -9.36 8.44 -8.16
N TYR A 31 -9.89 8.61 -9.36
CA TYR A 31 -10.71 7.59 -9.99
C TYR A 31 -9.94 6.28 -10.18
N ASP A 32 -8.72 6.36 -10.72
CA ASP A 32 -7.91 5.20 -11.05
C ASP A 32 -7.46 4.44 -9.79
N LEU A 33 -7.05 5.14 -8.73
CA LEU A 33 -6.69 4.47 -7.47
C LEU A 33 -7.89 3.82 -6.77
N LEU A 34 -9.07 4.45 -6.83
CA LEU A 34 -10.29 3.86 -6.27
C LEU A 34 -10.77 2.66 -7.08
N GLN A 35 -10.62 2.70 -8.40
CA GLN A 35 -10.90 1.55 -9.26
C GLN A 35 -10.00 0.37 -8.91
N LEU A 36 -8.70 0.58 -8.78
CA LEU A 36 -7.75 -0.48 -8.38
C LEU A 36 -8.13 -1.08 -7.02
N ARG A 37 -8.45 -0.26 -6.03
CA ARG A 37 -8.90 -0.71 -4.71
C ARG A 37 -10.16 -1.56 -4.80
N SER A 38 -11.15 -1.11 -5.56
CA SER A 38 -12.41 -1.82 -5.77
C SER A 38 -12.20 -3.17 -6.46
N GLU A 39 -11.39 -3.21 -7.51
CA GLU A 39 -11.09 -4.43 -8.25
C GLU A 39 -10.48 -5.52 -7.37
N ILE A 40 -9.62 -5.16 -6.45
CA ILE A 40 -8.90 -6.13 -5.60
C ILE A 40 -9.63 -6.39 -4.30
N PHE A 41 -9.97 -5.37 -3.54
CA PHE A 41 -10.52 -5.56 -2.18
C PHE A 41 -11.97 -6.00 -2.18
N VAL A 42 -12.75 -5.61 -3.18
CA VAL A 42 -14.18 -5.95 -3.27
C VAL A 42 -14.40 -7.11 -4.25
N VAL A 43 -13.96 -6.96 -5.49
CA VAL A 43 -14.27 -7.92 -6.55
C VAL A 43 -13.42 -9.18 -6.42
N GLU A 44 -12.09 -9.06 -6.45
CA GLU A 44 -11.20 -10.22 -6.39
C GLU A 44 -11.33 -10.99 -5.07
N GLN A 45 -11.38 -10.28 -3.95
CA GLN A 45 -11.51 -10.91 -2.63
C GLN A 45 -12.94 -11.38 -2.32
N ASN A 46 -13.89 -11.11 -3.23
CA ASN A 46 -15.31 -11.44 -3.05
C ASN A 46 -15.81 -10.98 -1.66
N CYS A 47 -15.53 -9.73 -1.33
CA CYS A 47 -15.84 -9.14 -0.03
C CYS A 47 -16.78 -7.95 -0.21
N VAL A 48 -18.01 -8.08 0.25
CA VAL A 48 -19.00 -7.00 0.18
C VAL A 48 -18.80 -6.09 1.39
N TYR A 49 -18.10 -4.96 1.19
CA TYR A 49 -17.90 -3.94 2.22
C TYR A 49 -17.74 -2.56 1.57
N LEU A 50 -17.88 -1.53 2.38
CA LEU A 50 -17.68 -0.16 1.93
C LEU A 50 -16.19 0.19 2.03
N ASP A 51 -15.47 0.10 0.92
CA ASP A 51 -14.04 0.42 0.86
C ASP A 51 -13.76 1.90 1.18
N LEU A 52 -14.63 2.80 0.73
CA LEU A 52 -14.53 4.24 1.05
C LEU A 52 -15.05 4.48 2.47
N ASP A 53 -14.13 4.69 3.41
CA ASP A 53 -14.40 4.77 4.84
C ASP A 53 -14.34 6.21 5.41
N GLY A 54 -14.23 7.21 4.54
CA GLY A 54 -14.11 8.62 4.92
C GLY A 54 -12.70 9.05 5.34
N LYS A 55 -11.74 8.13 5.44
CA LYS A 55 -10.38 8.42 5.90
C LYS A 55 -9.43 8.85 4.79
N ASP A 56 -9.79 8.67 3.53
CA ASP A 56 -8.94 9.02 2.40
C ASP A 56 -8.56 10.50 2.38
N LYS A 57 -9.45 11.36 2.88
CA LYS A 57 -9.22 12.81 2.98
C LYS A 57 -8.12 13.19 3.98
N LYS A 58 -7.77 12.29 4.89
CA LYS A 58 -6.74 12.49 5.94
C LYS A 58 -5.44 11.77 5.64
N ALA A 59 -5.36 11.06 4.52
CA ALA A 59 -4.22 10.23 4.15
C ALA A 59 -3.25 10.96 3.23
N LEU A 60 -1.99 10.50 3.24
CA LEU A 60 -1.11 10.62 2.07
C LEU A 60 -1.35 9.40 1.17
N HIS A 61 -1.45 9.65 -0.12
CA HIS A 61 -1.69 8.63 -1.13
C HIS A 61 -0.38 8.32 -1.84
N LEU A 62 0.12 7.10 -1.63
CA LEU A 62 1.31 6.59 -2.30
C LEU A 62 0.89 5.85 -3.55
N ILE A 63 1.34 6.32 -4.69
CA ILE A 63 0.98 5.82 -6.02
C ILE A 63 2.22 5.30 -6.71
N GLY A 64 2.18 4.04 -7.17
CA GLY A 64 3.20 3.45 -8.02
C GLY A 64 2.69 3.32 -9.45
N GLU A 65 3.34 4.00 -10.38
CA GLU A 65 3.01 3.94 -11.80
C GLU A 65 4.02 3.08 -12.57
N TYR A 66 3.50 2.28 -13.47
CA TYR A 66 4.26 1.50 -14.43
C TYR A 66 3.72 1.79 -15.82
N GLU A 67 4.58 2.31 -16.69
CA GLU A 67 4.21 2.70 -18.06
C GLU A 67 2.97 3.61 -18.13
N GLY A 68 2.88 4.56 -17.19
CA GLY A 68 1.80 5.55 -17.13
C GLY A 68 0.51 5.06 -16.50
N LYS A 69 0.44 3.81 -16.01
CA LYS A 69 -0.72 3.23 -15.34
C LYS A 69 -0.45 3.07 -13.85
N ILE A 70 -1.42 3.38 -13.00
CA ILE A 70 -1.37 3.08 -11.57
C ILE A 70 -1.50 1.56 -11.38
N VAL A 71 -0.44 0.93 -10.86
CA VAL A 71 -0.40 -0.52 -10.65
C VAL A 71 -0.13 -0.91 -9.19
N ALA A 72 0.26 0.05 -8.36
CA ALA A 72 0.48 -0.14 -6.93
C ALA A 72 -0.01 1.08 -6.17
N TYR A 73 -0.55 0.86 -4.99
CA TYR A 73 -1.11 1.91 -4.17
C TYR A 73 -1.07 1.55 -2.69
N SER A 74 -0.90 2.56 -1.86
CA SER A 74 -1.13 2.46 -0.43
C SER A 74 -1.54 3.82 0.13
N ARG A 75 -2.32 3.84 1.22
CA ARG A 75 -2.58 5.07 1.96
C ARG A 75 -1.80 5.09 3.26
N LEU A 76 -1.22 6.23 3.56
CA LEU A 76 -0.35 6.44 4.70
C LEU A 76 -1.01 7.43 5.66
N PHE A 77 -1.03 7.08 6.94
CA PHE A 77 -1.60 7.92 7.99
C PHE A 77 -0.54 8.34 8.99
N ASP A 78 -0.60 9.59 9.42
CA ASP A 78 0.13 10.02 10.60
C ASP A 78 -0.46 9.37 11.87
N ALA A 79 0.30 9.43 12.94
CA ALA A 79 -0.11 8.93 14.25
C ALA A 79 -1.45 9.54 14.69
N GLY A 80 -2.31 8.71 15.29
CA GLY A 80 -3.58 9.14 15.86
C GLY A 80 -4.77 9.19 14.89
N ILE A 81 -4.62 8.76 13.64
CA ILE A 81 -5.73 8.72 12.67
C ILE A 81 -6.39 7.34 12.65
N SER A 82 -5.66 6.29 12.30
CA SER A 82 -6.17 4.91 12.31
C SER A 82 -5.73 4.14 13.54
N PHE A 83 -4.52 4.39 14.00
CA PHE A 83 -3.89 3.82 15.20
C PHE A 83 -3.17 4.92 15.95
N ASP A 84 -2.74 4.63 17.16
CA ASP A 84 -1.92 5.57 17.95
C ASP A 84 -0.60 5.90 17.24
N ASN A 85 -0.02 4.92 16.57
CA ASN A 85 1.18 5.11 15.72
C ASN A 85 0.78 5.48 14.29
N ALA A 86 1.76 5.89 13.49
CA ALA A 86 1.62 6.00 12.04
C ALA A 86 1.19 4.65 11.45
N SER A 87 0.52 4.66 10.31
CA SER A 87 -0.06 3.44 9.73
C SER A 87 0.04 3.42 8.21
N ILE A 88 0.12 2.22 7.68
CA ILE A 88 0.03 1.91 6.25
C ILE A 88 -1.22 1.05 6.05
N GLY A 89 -2.11 1.47 5.15
CA GLY A 89 -3.32 0.71 4.83
C GLY A 89 -3.60 0.68 3.34
N ARG A 90 -4.60 -0.12 2.96
CA ARG A 90 -5.00 -0.30 1.55
C ARG A 90 -3.81 -0.63 0.65
N VAL A 91 -2.94 -1.53 1.10
CA VAL A 91 -1.78 -2.02 0.33
C VAL A 91 -2.28 -2.89 -0.80
N VAL A 92 -2.06 -2.48 -2.02
CA VAL A 92 -2.59 -3.18 -3.20
C VAL A 92 -1.65 -3.10 -4.40
N VAL A 93 -1.56 -4.22 -5.12
CA VAL A 93 -0.88 -4.31 -6.42
C VAL A 93 -1.88 -4.89 -7.42
N ASP A 94 -1.94 -4.29 -8.61
CA ASP A 94 -2.75 -4.80 -9.71
C ASP A 94 -2.42 -6.28 -9.98
N ALA A 95 -3.45 -7.12 -10.09
CA ALA A 95 -3.29 -8.57 -10.25
C ALA A 95 -2.40 -8.97 -11.44
N ASN A 96 -2.42 -8.16 -12.51
CA ASN A 96 -1.62 -8.41 -13.70
C ASN A 96 -0.12 -8.13 -13.52
N TYR A 97 0.29 -7.53 -12.39
CA TYR A 97 1.67 -7.10 -12.13
C TYR A 97 2.27 -7.74 -10.86
N ARG A 98 1.60 -8.73 -10.25
CA ARG A 98 2.06 -9.38 -9.01
C ARG A 98 3.32 -10.22 -9.17
N ASP A 99 3.58 -10.71 -10.37
CA ASP A 99 4.79 -11.47 -10.72
C ASP A 99 6.07 -10.61 -10.72
N LYS A 100 5.94 -9.29 -10.64
CA LYS A 100 7.06 -8.33 -10.69
C LYS A 100 7.60 -7.92 -9.32
N LYS A 101 7.07 -8.49 -8.23
CA LYS A 101 7.45 -8.18 -6.83
C LYS A 101 7.23 -6.70 -6.43
N PHE A 102 6.31 -6.02 -7.06
CA PHE A 102 5.99 -4.63 -6.76
C PHE A 102 5.44 -4.43 -5.35
N GLY A 103 4.86 -5.46 -4.73
CA GLY A 103 4.41 -5.41 -3.34
C GLY A 103 5.55 -5.14 -2.35
N HIS A 104 6.71 -5.72 -2.57
CA HIS A 104 7.90 -5.44 -1.75
C HIS A 104 8.41 -4.02 -1.96
N ASP A 105 8.46 -3.55 -3.20
CA ASP A 105 8.86 -2.17 -3.52
C ASP A 105 7.89 -1.16 -2.89
N LEU A 106 6.58 -1.45 -2.95
CA LEU A 106 5.54 -0.63 -2.35
C LEU A 106 5.74 -0.50 -0.83
N MET A 107 6.00 -1.59 -0.13
CA MET A 107 6.22 -1.56 1.32
C MET A 107 7.48 -0.80 1.71
N ARG A 108 8.58 -0.98 0.99
CA ARG A 108 9.82 -0.22 1.23
C ARG A 108 9.58 1.28 1.05
N GLU A 109 8.91 1.64 -0.03
CA GLU A 109 8.59 3.04 -0.31
C GLU A 109 7.62 3.62 0.73
N ALA A 110 6.60 2.87 1.14
CA ALA A 110 5.64 3.30 2.15
C ALA A 110 6.32 3.60 3.50
N VAL A 111 7.19 2.73 3.96
CA VAL A 111 7.98 2.95 5.19
C VAL A 111 8.85 4.20 5.06
N ALA A 112 9.57 4.35 3.94
CA ALA A 112 10.41 5.51 3.69
C ALA A 112 9.60 6.81 3.67
N GLN A 113 8.42 6.82 3.06
CA GLN A 113 7.55 7.99 2.99
C GLN A 113 6.94 8.37 4.35
N ILE A 114 6.63 7.41 5.20
CA ILE A 114 6.20 7.69 6.59
C ILE A 114 7.32 8.36 7.37
N GLN A 115 8.54 7.85 7.27
CA GLN A 115 9.71 8.44 7.93
C GLN A 115 9.97 9.85 7.43
N SER A 116 9.92 10.06 6.12
CA SER A 116 10.20 11.34 5.47
C SER A 116 9.13 12.40 5.75
N ASN A 117 7.84 12.04 5.65
CA ASN A 117 6.74 13.02 5.75
C ASN A 117 6.25 13.24 7.18
N PHE A 118 6.29 12.22 8.04
CA PHE A 118 5.77 12.31 9.41
C PHE A 118 6.85 12.28 10.48
N GLY A 119 8.08 11.95 10.13
CA GLY A 119 9.18 11.80 11.09
C GLY A 119 8.93 10.67 12.09
N LYS A 120 8.25 9.60 11.67
CA LYS A 120 7.88 8.44 12.50
C LYS A 120 8.56 7.18 12.00
N ASP A 121 9.06 6.38 12.92
CA ASP A 121 9.64 5.06 12.61
C ASP A 121 8.69 3.94 12.98
N LYS A 122 7.95 4.08 14.07
CA LYS A 122 7.00 3.07 14.55
C LYS A 122 5.72 3.11 13.74
N ILE A 123 5.37 1.97 13.14
CA ILE A 123 4.25 1.82 12.22
C ILE A 123 3.38 0.65 12.66
N THR A 124 2.08 0.88 12.80
CA THR A 124 1.07 -0.14 13.09
C THR A 124 0.24 -0.42 11.85
N ILE A 125 -0.01 -1.68 11.57
CA ILE A 125 -0.88 -2.11 10.47
C ILE A 125 -1.93 -3.12 10.96
N GLY A 126 -3.10 -3.11 10.31
CA GLY A 126 -4.04 -4.22 10.35
C GLY A 126 -3.81 -5.09 9.12
N ALA A 127 -3.18 -6.24 9.31
CA ALA A 127 -2.77 -7.11 8.23
C ALA A 127 -3.73 -8.28 8.05
N GLN A 128 -4.07 -8.63 6.81
CA GLN A 128 -4.74 -9.90 6.54
C GLN A 128 -3.79 -11.04 6.95
N LEU A 129 -4.31 -12.00 7.70
CA LEU A 129 -3.50 -13.05 8.33
C LEU A 129 -2.65 -13.84 7.33
N TYR A 130 -3.17 -14.11 6.14
CA TYR A 130 -2.43 -14.88 5.12
C TYR A 130 -1.20 -14.14 4.58
N LEU A 131 -1.09 -12.83 4.81
CA LEU A 131 0.05 -11.98 4.41
C LEU A 131 1.08 -11.77 5.55
N LYS A 132 0.92 -12.47 6.67
CA LYS A 132 1.80 -12.30 7.84
C LYS A 132 3.29 -12.42 7.47
N LYS A 133 3.68 -13.46 6.74
CA LYS A 133 5.09 -13.65 6.33
C LYS A 133 5.60 -12.53 5.42
N PHE A 134 4.75 -12.02 4.54
CA PHE A 134 5.08 -10.89 3.69
C PHE A 134 5.45 -9.67 4.54
N TYR A 135 4.60 -9.31 5.52
CA TYR A 135 4.88 -8.17 6.39
C TYR A 135 6.03 -8.41 7.35
N GLU A 136 6.22 -9.63 7.84
CA GLU A 136 7.39 -9.98 8.66
C GLU A 136 8.70 -9.75 7.90
N SER A 137 8.73 -9.98 6.59
CA SER A 137 9.91 -9.70 5.76
C SER A 137 10.26 -8.20 5.67
N HIS A 138 9.33 -7.34 6.07
CA HIS A 138 9.51 -5.88 6.15
C HIS A 138 9.67 -5.36 7.58
N GLY A 139 9.92 -6.25 8.54
CA GLY A 139 10.19 -5.88 9.92
C GLY A 139 8.97 -5.75 10.83
N PHE A 140 7.79 -6.12 10.35
CA PHE A 140 6.58 -6.12 11.18
C PHE A 140 6.50 -7.38 12.04
N VAL A 141 6.01 -7.23 13.27
CA VAL A 141 5.81 -8.31 14.24
C VAL A 141 4.35 -8.28 14.71
N GLN A 142 3.73 -9.45 14.79
CA GLN A 142 2.36 -9.61 15.27
C GLN A 142 2.25 -9.16 16.73
N THR A 143 1.25 -8.33 17.03
CA THR A 143 1.00 -7.77 18.37
C THR A 143 -0.39 -8.05 18.91
N SER A 144 -1.26 -8.67 18.12
CA SER A 144 -2.59 -9.06 18.56
C SER A 144 -2.90 -10.52 18.22
N GLU A 145 -3.95 -11.05 18.85
CA GLU A 145 -4.58 -12.27 18.37
C GLU A 145 -5.32 -12.00 17.05
N MET A 146 -5.67 -13.07 16.35
CA MET A 146 -6.48 -12.98 15.13
C MET A 146 -7.87 -12.44 15.46
N TYR A 147 -8.35 -11.53 14.62
CA TYR A 147 -9.70 -11.00 14.63
C TYR A 147 -10.29 -10.99 13.22
N LEU A 148 -11.61 -10.92 13.12
CA LEU A 148 -12.28 -10.80 11.82
C LEU A 148 -12.54 -9.32 11.51
N GLU A 149 -12.19 -8.91 10.30
CA GLU A 149 -12.55 -7.61 9.73
C GLU A 149 -13.17 -7.89 8.36
N ASP A 150 -14.44 -7.51 8.19
CA ASP A 150 -15.23 -7.84 6.98
C ASP A 150 -15.16 -9.35 6.64
N ASP A 151 -15.28 -10.20 7.66
CA ASP A 151 -15.18 -11.67 7.59
C ASP A 151 -13.83 -12.23 7.10
N ILE A 152 -12.81 -11.40 7.00
CA ILE A 152 -11.45 -11.81 6.64
C ILE A 152 -10.57 -11.83 7.90
N PRO A 153 -9.85 -12.94 8.18
CA PRO A 153 -8.92 -13.00 9.31
C PRO A 153 -7.82 -11.95 9.20
N HIS A 154 -7.67 -11.15 10.26
CA HIS A 154 -6.67 -10.09 10.40
C HIS A 154 -5.87 -10.25 11.67
N ILE A 155 -4.70 -9.64 11.71
CA ILE A 155 -3.88 -9.44 12.90
C ILE A 155 -3.35 -7.99 12.91
N GLU A 156 -3.13 -7.46 14.11
CA GLU A 156 -2.35 -6.23 14.25
C GLU A 156 -0.86 -6.59 14.20
N MET A 157 -0.09 -5.78 13.51
CA MET A 157 1.36 -5.91 13.45
C MET A 157 2.02 -4.54 13.64
N ILE A 158 3.19 -4.53 14.27
CA ILE A 158 3.97 -3.31 14.51
C ILE A 158 5.39 -3.49 13.97
N ARG A 159 5.88 -2.45 13.31
CA ARG A 159 7.28 -2.27 12.95
C ARG A 159 7.87 -1.16 13.82
N GLU A 160 8.97 -1.45 14.47
CA GLU A 160 9.71 -0.46 15.27
C GLU A 160 10.59 0.47 14.41
#